data_1eeffb07cadf81d8502623e59e0b1a03
#
_entry.id   1eeffb07cadf81d8502623e59e0b1a03
#
_cell.length_a   1.000
_cell.length_b   1.000
_cell.length_c   1.000
_cell.angle_alpha   90.00
_cell.angle_beta   90.00
_cell.angle_gamma   90.00
#
_symmetry.space_group_name_H-M   'P 1'
#
loop_
_entity.id
_entity.type
_entity.pdbx_description
1 polymer ?
#
loop_
_entity_poly.entity_id
_entity_poly.type
_entity_poly.pdbx_seq_one_letter_code
_entity_poly.pdbx_strand_id
1 'polypeptide(L)'
;MLERFFDHKKPVVEGLFADPDLACFDGTYYLYPTTDGFTDWSGTKFSVFASKDLRKFQKAADIFDMADGDVPWAVGSAWAPCIAEKDGKYYYYFCGKRVDGKSCIGAAVSDYPEGPFVPAAEPMITMEMMETYQIQMSQTIDPSIYQENGETYLLFGNGYAAIAKLTPDMMHIVPETMKNLEGLYDFREAVTVLKRDEIYHFTWSCDDTGSENYHVN
;
A
#
# COMPACT_ATOMS: atom_id res chain seq x y z
N MET A 1 -16.99 20.70 19.17
CA MET A 1 -17.19 19.24 19.39
C MET A 1 -16.12 18.39 18.70
N LEU A 2 -15.41 18.90 17.68
CA LEU A 2 -14.27 18.21 17.01
C LEU A 2 -12.96 18.23 17.81
N GLU A 3 -12.74 19.23 18.65
CA GLU A 3 -11.52 19.36 19.48
C GLU A 3 -11.30 18.24 20.50
N ARG A 4 -12.31 17.44 20.79
CA ARG A 4 -12.19 16.29 21.69
C ARG A 4 -11.70 15.00 21.03
N PHE A 5 -11.62 14.95 19.70
CA PHE A 5 -11.23 13.74 18.98
C PHE A 5 -9.72 13.64 18.71
N PHE A 6 -8.99 14.74 18.80
CA PHE A 6 -7.57 14.76 18.52
C PHE A 6 -6.80 15.30 19.72
N ASP A 7 -6.35 14.41 20.59
CA ASP A 7 -5.24 14.73 21.48
C ASP A 7 -3.96 14.67 20.64
N HIS A 8 -3.68 15.75 19.91
CA HIS A 8 -2.55 15.89 18.97
C HIS A 8 -1.17 15.72 19.60
N LYS A 9 -1.10 15.34 20.87
CA LYS A 9 0.16 15.24 21.64
C LYS A 9 0.67 13.82 21.79
N LYS A 10 -0.12 12.81 21.39
CA LYS A 10 0.28 11.42 21.53
C LYS A 10 0.01 10.66 20.22
N PRO A 11 1.02 9.94 19.68
CA PRO A 11 0.80 9.06 18.55
C PRO A 11 -0.17 7.95 18.93
N VAL A 12 -0.97 7.47 17.97
CA VAL A 12 -1.90 6.35 18.19
C VAL A 12 -1.17 5.01 18.27
N VAL A 13 0.04 4.95 17.71
CA VAL A 13 1.00 3.83 17.79
C VAL A 13 2.35 4.40 18.19
N GLU A 14 3.02 3.79 19.16
CA GLU A 14 4.39 4.19 19.54
C GLU A 14 5.41 3.64 18.53
N GLY A 15 6.38 4.47 18.15
CA GLY A 15 7.43 4.14 17.18
C GLY A 15 7.46 5.10 16.00
N LEU A 16 8.26 4.77 15.00
CA LEU A 16 8.34 5.48 13.73
C LEU A 16 7.65 4.66 12.65
N PHE A 17 6.59 5.21 12.09
CA PHE A 17 5.78 4.59 11.07
C PHE A 17 5.38 5.61 10.02
N ALA A 18 5.24 5.15 8.78
CA ALA A 18 4.82 5.94 7.63
C ALA A 18 3.71 5.21 6.85
N ASP A 19 3.14 5.86 5.85
CA ASP A 19 2.24 5.31 4.82
C ASP A 19 1.15 4.36 5.36
N PRO A 20 0.37 4.76 6.37
CA PRO A 20 -0.58 3.85 7.00
C PRO A 20 -1.79 3.60 6.10
N ASP A 21 -2.13 2.35 5.86
CA ASP A 21 -3.46 1.96 5.39
C ASP A 21 -4.35 1.57 6.58
N LEU A 22 -5.58 2.10 6.60
CA LEU A 22 -6.54 1.88 7.67
C LEU A 22 -7.81 1.22 7.13
N ALA A 23 -8.08 0.01 7.57
CA ALA A 23 -9.28 -0.73 7.21
C ALA A 23 -10.13 -1.06 8.45
N CYS A 24 -11.43 -1.31 8.24
CA CYS A 24 -12.34 -1.75 9.28
C CYS A 24 -13.00 -3.07 8.85
N PHE A 25 -12.72 -4.14 9.59
CA PHE A 25 -13.30 -5.46 9.37
C PHE A 25 -14.01 -5.91 10.66
N ASP A 26 -15.28 -6.27 10.56
CA ASP A 26 -16.11 -6.75 11.68
C ASP A 26 -16.03 -5.85 12.93
N GLY A 27 -16.02 -4.52 12.72
CA GLY A 27 -15.99 -3.54 13.81
C GLY A 27 -14.63 -3.45 14.53
N THR A 28 -13.58 -3.98 13.93
CA THR A 28 -12.19 -3.81 14.36
C THR A 28 -11.45 -2.99 13.29
N TYR A 29 -10.76 -1.95 13.72
CA TYR A 29 -9.90 -1.15 12.87
C TYR A 29 -8.51 -1.75 12.85
N TYR A 30 -7.96 -1.95 11.67
CA TYR A 30 -6.63 -2.47 11.43
C TYR A 30 -5.79 -1.41 10.73
N LEU A 31 -4.61 -1.15 11.27
CA LEU A 31 -3.64 -0.21 10.72
C LEU A 31 -2.43 -0.97 10.23
N TYR A 32 -2.11 -0.79 8.95
CA TYR A 32 -0.98 -1.44 8.27
C TYR A 32 0.01 -0.36 7.82
N PRO A 33 1.03 -0.06 8.61
CA PRO A 33 1.99 0.97 8.26
C PRO A 33 3.27 0.40 7.64
N THR A 34 4.03 1.28 6.99
CA THR A 34 5.47 1.12 6.80
C THR A 34 6.18 1.23 8.15
N THR A 35 7.08 0.31 8.48
CA THR A 35 8.00 0.47 9.61
C THR A 35 9.16 1.37 9.18
N ASP A 36 9.30 2.53 9.82
CA ASP A 36 10.22 3.59 9.43
C ASP A 36 11.33 3.82 10.48
N GLY A 37 12.20 4.81 10.24
CA GLY A 37 13.32 5.17 11.12
C GLY A 37 14.64 4.48 10.76
N PHE A 38 14.74 3.86 9.61
CA PHE A 38 15.94 3.24 9.07
C PHE A 38 16.64 4.16 8.06
N THR A 39 17.97 4.06 7.98
CA THR A 39 18.75 4.78 6.95
C THR A 39 18.26 4.38 5.56
N ASP A 40 18.09 5.36 4.68
CA ASP A 40 17.62 5.17 3.29
C ASP A 40 16.30 4.38 3.20
N TRP A 41 15.44 4.55 4.20
CA TRP A 41 14.14 3.85 4.30
C TRP A 41 14.26 2.32 4.15
N SER A 42 15.33 1.73 4.68
CA SER A 42 15.69 0.32 4.47
C SER A 42 14.94 -0.67 5.37
N GLY A 43 13.76 -0.33 5.88
CA GLY A 43 12.92 -1.23 6.66
C GLY A 43 12.61 -2.54 5.91
N THR A 44 12.58 -3.66 6.66
CA THR A 44 12.35 -5.00 6.09
C THR A 44 11.05 -5.66 6.59
N LYS A 45 10.43 -5.08 7.63
CA LYS A 45 9.30 -5.68 8.35
C LYS A 45 7.99 -4.96 8.13
N PHE A 46 6.94 -5.75 8.03
CA PHE A 46 5.58 -5.26 8.18
C PHE A 46 4.95 -5.76 9.47
N SER A 47 4.16 -4.91 10.08
CA SER A 47 3.35 -5.23 11.26
C SER A 47 1.93 -4.71 11.08
N VAL A 48 0.98 -5.30 11.78
CA VAL A 48 -0.40 -4.82 11.83
C VAL A 48 -0.77 -4.47 13.27
N PHE A 49 -1.52 -3.39 13.42
CA PHE A 49 -2.04 -2.92 14.69
C PHE A 49 -3.57 -2.91 14.63
N ALA A 50 -4.22 -3.25 15.75
CA ALA A 50 -5.66 -3.32 15.83
C ALA A 50 -6.22 -2.39 16.92
N SER A 51 -7.41 -1.85 16.68
CA SER A 51 -8.15 -0.99 17.62
C SER A 51 -9.65 -1.22 17.50
N LYS A 52 -10.36 -1.02 18.62
CA LYS A 52 -11.83 -1.02 18.63
C LYS A 52 -12.44 0.38 18.61
N ASP A 53 -11.63 1.42 18.78
CA ASP A 53 -12.13 2.79 19.04
C ASP A 53 -11.33 3.89 18.30
N LEU A 54 -10.35 3.53 17.45
CA LEU A 54 -9.43 4.43 16.73
C LEU A 54 -8.53 5.30 17.65
N ARG A 55 -8.54 5.07 18.95
CA ARG A 55 -7.79 5.87 19.91
C ARG A 55 -6.54 5.18 20.42
N LYS A 56 -6.64 3.87 20.56
CA LYS A 56 -5.56 3.04 21.05
C LYS A 56 -5.41 1.82 20.15
N PHE A 57 -4.31 1.79 19.44
CA PHE A 57 -3.91 0.64 18.66
C PHE A 57 -2.93 -0.22 19.44
N GLN A 58 -3.06 -1.53 19.30
CA GLN A 58 -2.13 -2.50 19.86
C GLN A 58 -1.62 -3.37 18.70
N LYS A 59 -0.35 -3.74 18.75
CA LYS A 59 0.23 -4.66 17.77
C LYS A 59 -0.54 -5.97 17.80
N ALA A 60 -1.13 -6.35 16.68
CA ALA A 60 -1.85 -7.60 16.53
C ALA A 60 -0.92 -8.72 16.05
N ALA A 61 -0.07 -8.44 15.04
CA ALA A 61 0.89 -9.41 14.51
C ALA A 61 2.07 -8.72 13.80
N ASP A 62 3.12 -9.48 13.56
CA ASP A 62 4.10 -9.25 12.49
C ASP A 62 3.62 -10.00 11.24
N ILE A 63 3.69 -9.34 10.08
CA ILE A 63 3.21 -9.91 8.80
C ILE A 63 4.35 -10.60 8.09
N PHE A 64 5.42 -9.88 7.76
CA PHE A 64 6.62 -10.38 7.07
C PHE A 64 7.89 -9.75 7.63
N ASP A 65 8.99 -10.48 7.54
CA ASP A 65 10.34 -9.93 7.55
C ASP A 65 11.09 -10.37 6.28
N MET A 66 11.31 -9.44 5.35
CA MET A 66 12.02 -9.73 4.11
C MET A 66 13.49 -10.14 4.36
N ALA A 67 14.09 -9.67 5.47
CA ALA A 67 15.44 -10.08 5.85
C ALA A 67 15.52 -11.56 6.27
N ASP A 68 14.44 -12.12 6.78
CA ASP A 68 14.33 -13.54 7.16
C ASP A 68 13.91 -14.43 5.97
N GLY A 69 13.64 -13.83 4.79
CA GLY A 69 13.26 -14.54 3.57
C GLY A 69 11.78 -14.91 3.50
N ASP A 70 10.93 -14.26 4.30
CA ASP A 70 9.48 -14.50 4.28
C ASP A 70 8.85 -14.18 2.92
N VAL A 71 9.45 -13.25 2.16
CA VAL A 71 9.06 -12.90 0.79
C VAL A 71 10.14 -13.36 -0.18
N PRO A 72 9.91 -14.40 -1.01
CA PRO A 72 10.97 -15.08 -1.77
C PRO A 72 11.77 -14.20 -2.73
N TRP A 73 11.15 -13.10 -3.22
CA TRP A 73 11.75 -12.22 -4.23
C TRP A 73 12.26 -10.88 -3.66
N ALA A 74 11.91 -10.53 -2.42
CA ALA A 74 12.23 -9.23 -1.82
C ALA A 74 13.27 -9.36 -0.72
N VAL A 75 14.20 -8.38 -0.68
CA VAL A 75 15.28 -8.34 0.31
C VAL A 75 15.19 -7.11 1.22
N GLY A 76 14.24 -6.21 1.01
CA GLY A 76 14.06 -5.00 1.81
C GLY A 76 13.09 -4.01 1.17
N SER A 77 13.07 -2.79 1.69
CA SER A 77 12.14 -1.71 1.32
C SER A 77 10.68 -2.14 1.48
N ALA A 78 10.36 -2.63 2.68
CA ALA A 78 9.01 -2.98 3.09
C ALA A 78 8.19 -1.71 3.28
N TRP A 79 7.59 -1.18 2.17
CA TRP A 79 6.93 0.12 2.13
C TRP A 79 5.47 0.05 1.75
N ALA A 80 4.74 1.10 2.17
CA ALA A 80 3.41 1.50 1.72
C ALA A 80 2.47 0.31 1.44
N PRO A 81 2.09 -0.45 2.46
CA PRO A 81 1.18 -1.55 2.28
C PRO A 81 -0.27 -1.07 2.13
N CYS A 82 -1.10 -1.87 1.47
CA CYS A 82 -2.55 -1.72 1.53
C CYS A 82 -3.25 -3.07 1.64
N ILE A 83 -4.48 -3.06 2.10
CA ILE A 83 -5.29 -4.26 2.36
C ILE A 83 -6.64 -4.18 1.65
N ALA A 84 -7.12 -5.31 1.17
CA ALA A 84 -8.48 -5.45 0.68
C ALA A 84 -9.11 -6.76 1.21
N GLU A 85 -10.43 -6.76 1.38
CA GLU A 85 -11.20 -7.97 1.66
C GLU A 85 -11.99 -8.34 0.40
N LYS A 86 -12.05 -9.65 0.11
CA LYS A 86 -12.95 -10.20 -0.90
C LYS A 86 -13.26 -11.66 -0.59
N ASP A 87 -14.54 -11.98 -0.60
CA ASP A 87 -15.06 -13.35 -0.42
C ASP A 87 -14.53 -14.02 0.86
N GLY A 88 -14.41 -13.23 1.96
CA GLY A 88 -13.95 -13.70 3.27
C GLY A 88 -12.45 -13.95 3.35
N LYS A 89 -11.67 -13.49 2.38
CA LYS A 89 -10.21 -13.51 2.40
C LYS A 89 -9.65 -12.10 2.39
N TYR A 90 -8.45 -11.95 2.94
CA TYR A 90 -7.74 -10.70 3.05
C TYR A 90 -6.52 -10.71 2.15
N TYR A 91 -6.37 -9.68 1.34
CA TYR A 91 -5.32 -9.55 0.34
C TYR A 91 -4.45 -8.35 0.68
N TYR A 92 -3.18 -8.62 0.93
CA TYR A 92 -2.20 -7.64 1.35
C TYR A 92 -1.27 -7.31 0.18
N TYR A 93 -1.20 -6.04 -0.20
CA TYR A 93 -0.33 -5.56 -1.26
C TYR A 93 0.74 -4.68 -0.63
N PHE A 94 1.96 -4.80 -1.11
CA PHE A 94 3.11 -4.17 -0.47
C PHE A 94 4.24 -3.92 -1.46
N CYS A 95 5.09 -2.93 -1.14
CA CYS A 95 6.33 -2.72 -1.87
C CYS A 95 7.43 -3.59 -1.29
N GLY A 96 8.32 -4.02 -2.16
CA GLY A 96 9.57 -4.67 -1.81
C GLY A 96 10.63 -4.41 -2.87
N LYS A 97 11.88 -4.52 -2.50
CA LYS A 97 13.00 -4.35 -3.41
C LYS A 97 13.67 -5.69 -3.66
N ARG A 98 13.89 -6.01 -4.94
CA ARG A 98 14.64 -7.19 -5.36
C ARG A 98 16.14 -7.00 -5.13
N VAL A 99 16.89 -8.10 -5.19
CA VAL A 99 18.36 -8.11 -5.04
C VAL A 99 19.08 -7.21 -6.07
N ASP A 100 18.48 -6.99 -7.24
CA ASP A 100 18.99 -6.08 -8.28
C ASP A 100 18.67 -4.59 -8.00
N GLY A 101 18.04 -4.29 -6.87
CA GLY A 101 17.71 -2.94 -6.42
C GLY A 101 16.42 -2.37 -7.00
N LYS A 102 15.71 -3.10 -7.87
CA LYS A 102 14.45 -2.64 -8.45
C LYS A 102 13.29 -2.81 -7.47
N SER A 103 12.47 -1.77 -7.36
CA SER A 103 11.23 -1.81 -6.59
C SER A 103 10.17 -2.62 -7.34
N CYS A 104 9.39 -3.40 -6.59
CA CYS A 104 8.27 -4.20 -7.09
C CYS A 104 7.10 -4.12 -6.12
N ILE A 105 5.90 -4.42 -6.61
CA ILE A 105 4.72 -4.61 -5.78
C ILE A 105 4.41 -6.10 -5.70
N GLY A 106 4.23 -6.60 -4.49
CA GLY A 106 3.81 -7.96 -4.20
C GLY A 106 2.38 -8.07 -3.74
N ALA A 107 1.85 -9.28 -3.75
CA ALA A 107 0.57 -9.63 -3.19
C ALA A 107 0.71 -10.83 -2.25
N ALA A 108 -0.11 -10.86 -1.20
CA ALA A 108 -0.22 -11.97 -0.28
C ALA A 108 -1.68 -12.18 0.14
N VAL A 109 -2.02 -13.36 0.60
CA VAL A 109 -3.39 -13.72 0.99
C VAL A 109 -3.44 -14.36 2.36
N SER A 110 -4.51 -14.07 3.11
CA SER A 110 -4.79 -14.68 4.43
C SER A 110 -6.28 -14.94 4.60
N ASP A 111 -6.62 -15.82 5.52
CA ASP A 111 -8.00 -16.03 6.02
C ASP A 111 -8.36 -15.04 7.16
N TYR A 112 -7.38 -14.29 7.67
CA TYR A 112 -7.56 -13.33 8.78
C TYR A 112 -6.90 -11.99 8.46
N PRO A 113 -7.45 -10.85 8.91
CA PRO A 113 -6.89 -9.52 8.63
C PRO A 113 -5.51 -9.31 9.26
N GLU A 114 -5.19 -9.97 10.36
CA GLU A 114 -3.88 -9.94 11.01
C GLU A 114 -2.90 -11.00 10.47
N GLY A 115 -3.32 -11.83 9.54
CA GLY A 115 -2.51 -12.92 8.99
C GLY A 115 -2.69 -14.25 9.74
N PRO A 116 -1.80 -15.24 9.53
CA PRO A 116 -0.60 -15.15 8.71
C PRO A 116 -0.92 -15.00 7.22
N PHE A 117 -0.18 -14.14 6.54
CA PHE A 117 -0.30 -13.96 5.10
C PHE A 117 0.67 -14.89 4.36
N VAL A 118 0.23 -15.40 3.21
CA VAL A 118 1.06 -16.22 2.31
C VAL A 118 1.38 -15.35 1.08
N PRO A 119 2.64 -14.92 0.92
CA PRO A 119 3.04 -14.10 -0.23
C PRO A 119 3.11 -14.93 -1.52
N ALA A 120 2.86 -14.29 -2.64
CA ALA A 120 3.14 -14.87 -3.94
C ALA A 120 4.64 -15.12 -4.12
N ALA A 121 5.00 -16.19 -4.84
CA ALA A 121 6.39 -16.55 -5.10
C ALA A 121 7.14 -15.53 -5.97
N GLU A 122 6.41 -14.75 -6.75
CA GLU A 122 6.92 -13.72 -7.65
C GLU A 122 6.21 -12.38 -7.38
N PRO A 123 6.83 -11.24 -7.69
CA PRO A 123 6.17 -9.95 -7.58
C PRO A 123 5.03 -9.83 -8.60
N MET A 124 3.96 -9.15 -8.22
CA MET A 124 2.79 -8.90 -9.07
C MET A 124 3.05 -7.80 -10.09
N ILE A 125 3.80 -6.76 -9.73
CA ILE A 125 4.16 -5.62 -10.59
C ILE A 125 5.67 -5.43 -10.57
N THR A 126 6.27 -5.31 -11.75
CA THR A 126 7.70 -5.06 -11.92
C THR A 126 7.97 -3.95 -12.93
N MET A 127 9.18 -3.37 -12.90
CA MET A 127 9.60 -2.37 -13.89
C MET A 127 9.68 -2.93 -15.32
N GLU A 128 10.01 -4.22 -15.46
CA GLU A 128 10.04 -4.89 -16.78
C GLU A 128 8.63 -4.97 -17.41
N MET A 129 7.60 -5.10 -16.59
CA MET A 129 6.19 -5.01 -17.07
C MET A 129 5.87 -3.60 -17.57
N MET A 130 6.33 -2.55 -16.87
CA MET A 130 6.13 -1.16 -17.29
C MET A 130 6.73 -0.92 -18.68
N GLU A 131 7.95 -1.39 -18.92
CA GLU A 131 8.61 -1.34 -20.24
C GLU A 131 7.82 -2.10 -21.31
N THR A 132 7.38 -3.32 -21.00
CA THR A 132 6.64 -4.20 -21.93
C THR A 132 5.30 -3.59 -22.37
N TYR A 133 4.56 -3.01 -21.42
CA TYR A 133 3.24 -2.44 -21.67
C TYR A 133 3.26 -0.92 -21.92
N GLN A 134 4.45 -0.34 -22.06
CA GLN A 134 4.68 1.09 -22.34
C GLN A 134 4.02 2.02 -21.30
N ILE A 135 4.06 1.63 -20.03
CA ILE A 135 3.58 2.43 -18.91
C ILE A 135 4.73 3.29 -18.40
N GLN A 136 4.52 4.59 -18.35
CA GLN A 136 5.49 5.52 -17.78
C GLN A 136 5.54 5.35 -16.26
N MET A 137 6.74 5.18 -15.70
CA MET A 137 6.94 4.93 -14.28
C MET A 137 8.39 5.17 -13.88
N SER A 138 8.62 5.79 -12.72
CA SER A 138 9.97 5.88 -12.13
C SER A 138 10.26 4.72 -11.21
N GLN A 139 9.27 4.32 -10.39
CA GLN A 139 9.33 3.16 -9.51
C GLN A 139 7.93 2.52 -9.40
N THR A 140 7.89 1.20 -9.31
CA THR A 140 6.66 0.45 -9.04
C THR A 140 6.47 0.33 -7.52
N ILE A 141 5.84 1.35 -6.93
CA ILE A 141 5.58 1.45 -5.48
C ILE A 141 4.16 1.97 -5.19
N ASP A 142 3.81 2.02 -3.92
CA ASP A 142 2.61 2.61 -3.35
C ASP A 142 1.31 2.03 -3.92
N PRO A 143 1.08 0.73 -3.72
CA PRO A 143 -0.18 0.12 -4.11
C PRO A 143 -1.35 0.71 -3.32
N SER A 144 -2.46 0.96 -4.01
CA SER A 144 -3.73 1.33 -3.40
C SER A 144 -4.86 0.60 -4.12
N ILE A 145 -5.83 0.10 -3.37
CA ILE A 145 -6.94 -0.70 -3.92
C ILE A 145 -8.22 0.12 -3.98
N TYR A 146 -8.91 0.00 -5.10
CA TYR A 146 -10.26 0.51 -5.28
C TYR A 146 -11.18 -0.59 -5.77
N GLN A 147 -12.32 -0.77 -5.09
CA GLN A 147 -13.33 -1.78 -5.42
C GLN A 147 -14.66 -1.12 -5.77
N GLU A 148 -15.21 -1.46 -6.93
CA GLU A 148 -16.51 -0.97 -7.37
C GLU A 148 -17.18 -1.97 -8.32
N ASN A 149 -18.51 -2.16 -8.16
CA ASN A 149 -19.32 -3.01 -9.03
C ASN A 149 -18.78 -4.44 -9.23
N GLY A 150 -18.16 -5.02 -8.21
CA GLY A 150 -17.56 -6.34 -8.26
C GLY A 150 -16.21 -6.42 -8.95
N GLU A 151 -15.69 -5.29 -9.43
CA GLU A 151 -14.36 -5.14 -10.01
C GLU A 151 -13.39 -4.58 -8.98
N THR A 152 -12.13 -4.98 -9.06
CA THR A 152 -11.07 -4.47 -8.20
C THR A 152 -9.94 -3.90 -9.06
N TYR A 153 -9.47 -2.74 -8.67
CA TYR A 153 -8.41 -2.00 -9.35
C TYR A 153 -7.26 -1.75 -8.38
N LEU A 154 -6.05 -1.87 -8.89
CA LEU A 154 -4.81 -1.47 -8.24
C LEU A 154 -4.36 -0.15 -8.85
N LEU A 155 -4.18 0.87 -8.01
CA LEU A 155 -3.51 2.11 -8.36
C LEU A 155 -2.10 2.06 -7.77
N PHE A 156 -1.11 2.61 -8.45
CA PHE A 156 0.28 2.56 -8.00
C PHE A 156 1.16 3.56 -8.75
N GLY A 157 2.38 3.76 -8.27
CA GLY A 157 3.45 4.40 -9.02
C GLY A 157 4.15 5.56 -8.35
N ASN A 158 5.32 5.88 -8.88
CA ASN A 158 6.13 7.04 -8.51
C ASN A 158 6.58 7.76 -9.78
N GLY A 159 6.54 9.09 -9.74
CA GLY A 159 6.75 9.98 -10.90
C GLY A 159 5.60 9.98 -11.91
N TYR A 160 4.94 8.86 -12.08
CA TYR A 160 3.72 8.68 -12.86
C TYR A 160 2.79 7.73 -12.13
N ALA A 161 1.50 8.03 -12.11
CA ALA A 161 0.49 7.14 -11.58
C ALA A 161 -0.01 6.17 -12.66
N ALA A 162 -0.30 4.95 -12.25
CA ALA A 162 -0.94 3.95 -13.11
C ALA A 162 -2.09 3.25 -12.39
N ILE A 163 -2.97 2.64 -13.18
CA ILE A 163 -4.06 1.80 -12.72
C ILE A 163 -4.09 0.52 -13.55
N ALA A 164 -4.39 -0.60 -12.90
CA ALA A 164 -4.63 -1.88 -13.53
C ALA A 164 -5.82 -2.59 -12.86
N LYS A 165 -6.57 -3.37 -13.62
CA LYS A 165 -7.59 -4.24 -13.05
C LYS A 165 -6.95 -5.49 -12.46
N LEU A 166 -7.40 -5.92 -11.28
CA LEU A 166 -7.01 -7.21 -10.70
C LEU A 166 -7.79 -8.37 -11.33
N THR A 167 -7.16 -9.51 -11.37
CA THR A 167 -7.83 -10.79 -11.66
C THR A 167 -8.79 -11.18 -10.53
N PRO A 168 -9.77 -12.06 -10.77
CA PRO A 168 -10.72 -12.47 -9.72
C PRO A 168 -10.09 -13.07 -8.47
N ASP A 169 -8.89 -13.66 -8.56
CA ASP A 169 -8.13 -14.22 -7.45
C ASP A 169 -7.41 -13.16 -6.59
N MET A 170 -7.46 -11.88 -7.01
CA MET A 170 -6.84 -10.76 -6.31
C MET A 170 -5.30 -10.80 -6.22
N MET A 171 -4.67 -11.82 -6.78
CA MET A 171 -3.22 -12.05 -6.67
C MET A 171 -2.44 -11.61 -7.92
N HIS A 172 -3.15 -11.25 -9.00
CA HIS A 172 -2.54 -10.84 -10.26
C HIS A 172 -3.29 -9.64 -10.85
N ILE A 173 -2.66 -8.95 -11.78
CA ILE A 173 -3.32 -7.94 -12.61
C ILE A 173 -3.75 -8.54 -13.95
N VAL A 174 -4.64 -7.85 -14.65
CA VAL A 174 -4.94 -8.05 -16.06
C VAL A 174 -4.08 -7.03 -16.84
N PRO A 175 -2.91 -7.43 -17.38
CA PRO A 175 -1.90 -6.49 -17.86
C PRO A 175 -2.40 -5.55 -18.95
N GLU A 176 -3.30 -6.02 -19.81
CA GLU A 176 -3.87 -5.26 -20.93
C GLU A 176 -4.78 -4.11 -20.48
N THR A 177 -5.16 -4.10 -19.21
CA THR A 177 -5.96 -3.02 -18.60
C THR A 177 -5.10 -1.91 -18.02
N MET A 178 -3.78 -2.14 -17.94
CA MET A 178 -2.84 -1.22 -17.34
C MET A 178 -2.71 0.06 -18.18
N LYS A 179 -2.81 1.21 -17.53
CA LYS A 179 -2.66 2.52 -18.16
C LYS A 179 -2.17 3.56 -17.18
N ASN A 180 -1.49 4.59 -17.66
CA ASN A 180 -1.21 5.76 -16.86
C ASN A 180 -2.50 6.55 -16.57
N LEU A 181 -2.57 7.14 -15.38
CA LEU A 181 -3.58 8.12 -15.02
C LEU A 181 -3.13 9.50 -15.49
N GLU A 182 -4.06 10.26 -16.09
CA GLU A 182 -3.82 11.61 -16.57
C GLU A 182 -4.47 12.64 -15.64
N GLY A 183 -3.96 13.88 -15.67
CA GLY A 183 -4.57 15.01 -14.97
C GLY A 183 -4.17 15.11 -13.48
N LEU A 184 -3.26 14.27 -13.00
CA LEU A 184 -2.68 14.37 -11.65
C LEU A 184 -1.51 15.35 -11.69
N TYR A 185 -1.79 16.61 -11.37
CA TYR A 185 -0.79 17.67 -11.42
C TYR A 185 0.28 17.44 -10.34
N ASP A 186 1.54 17.61 -10.73
CA ASP A 186 2.71 17.48 -9.85
C ASP A 186 2.78 16.16 -9.07
N PHE A 187 2.33 15.09 -9.71
CA PHE A 187 2.28 13.77 -9.10
C PHE A 187 3.67 13.26 -8.73
N ARG A 188 3.85 12.94 -7.46
CA ARG A 188 5.04 12.25 -6.96
C ARG A 188 4.77 10.77 -6.73
N GLU A 189 3.82 10.44 -5.85
CA GLU A 189 3.53 9.06 -5.43
C GLU A 189 2.20 8.96 -4.65
N ALA A 190 1.88 7.78 -4.14
CA ALA A 190 0.81 7.52 -3.18
C ALA A 190 -0.59 7.90 -3.71
N VAL A 191 -0.89 7.56 -4.98
CA VAL A 191 -2.21 7.80 -5.53
C VAL A 191 -3.26 6.92 -4.85
N THR A 192 -4.34 7.53 -4.37
CA THR A 192 -5.51 6.80 -3.89
C THR A 192 -6.80 7.43 -4.40
N VAL A 193 -7.88 6.69 -4.37
CA VAL A 193 -9.19 7.15 -4.82
C VAL A 193 -10.27 6.72 -3.85
N LEU A 194 -11.20 7.61 -3.59
CA LEU A 194 -12.44 7.30 -2.90
C LEU A 194 -13.63 7.85 -3.69
N LYS A 195 -14.77 7.19 -3.61
CA LYS A 195 -16.01 7.67 -4.21
C LYS A 195 -16.95 8.18 -3.12
N ARG A 196 -17.45 9.39 -3.31
CA ARG A 196 -18.46 10.01 -2.46
C ARG A 196 -19.45 10.79 -3.31
N ASP A 197 -20.74 10.59 -3.09
CA ASP A 197 -21.84 11.29 -3.81
C ASP A 197 -21.68 11.21 -5.34
N GLU A 198 -21.35 10.02 -5.86
CA GLU A 198 -21.07 9.72 -7.28
C GLU A 198 -19.86 10.49 -7.87
N ILE A 199 -19.06 11.13 -7.04
CA ILE A 199 -17.83 11.83 -7.43
C ILE A 199 -16.62 11.03 -6.96
N TYR A 200 -15.65 10.83 -7.85
CA TYR A 200 -14.35 10.23 -7.53
C TYR A 200 -13.40 11.31 -7.05
N HIS A 201 -12.88 11.14 -5.86
CA HIS A 201 -11.87 12.01 -5.28
C HIS A 201 -10.54 11.28 -5.31
N PHE A 202 -9.59 11.83 -6.04
CA PHE A 202 -8.21 11.36 -6.05
C PHE A 202 -7.38 12.20 -5.09
N THR A 203 -6.49 11.54 -4.36
CA THR A 203 -5.45 12.21 -3.58
C THR A 203 -4.10 11.61 -3.91
N TRP A 204 -3.05 12.40 -3.86
CA TRP A 204 -1.68 11.97 -4.15
C TRP A 204 -0.67 12.91 -3.51
N SER A 205 0.56 12.44 -3.33
CA SER A 205 1.66 13.26 -2.84
C SER A 205 2.36 14.01 -3.97
N CYS A 206 2.77 15.22 -3.68
CA CYS A 206 3.49 16.13 -4.57
C CYS A 206 4.85 16.47 -3.99
N ASP A 207 5.79 16.82 -4.87
CA ASP A 207 7.18 17.15 -4.57
C ASP A 207 8.01 15.96 -4.04
N ASP A 208 9.27 16.16 -3.76
CA ASP A 208 10.18 15.13 -3.26
C ASP A 208 9.99 14.92 -1.75
N THR A 209 10.04 13.68 -1.27
CA THR A 209 9.88 13.33 0.15
C THR A 209 10.89 14.00 1.07
N GLY A 210 12.05 14.43 0.55
CA GLY A 210 13.03 15.24 1.28
C GLY A 210 12.80 16.75 1.22
N SER A 211 11.79 17.21 0.48
CA SER A 211 11.46 18.62 0.31
C SER A 211 10.59 19.13 1.45
N GLU A 212 10.82 20.38 1.88
CA GLU A 212 9.92 21.09 2.81
C GLU A 212 8.55 21.41 2.18
N ASN A 213 8.44 21.29 0.86
CA ASN A 213 7.20 21.51 0.12
C ASN A 213 6.41 20.20 -0.15
N TYR A 214 6.86 19.07 0.36
CA TYR A 214 6.12 17.81 0.22
C TYR A 214 4.72 17.93 0.83
N HIS A 215 3.70 17.68 0.02
CA HIS A 215 2.30 17.85 0.42
C HIS A 215 1.38 16.88 -0.31
N VAL A 216 0.13 16.83 0.11
CA VAL A 216 -0.94 16.03 -0.51
C VAL A 216 -1.90 16.94 -1.26
N ASN A 217 -2.23 16.59 -2.50
CA ASN A 217 -3.28 17.17 -3.32
C ASN A 217 -4.55 16.31 -3.26
#